data_9cfa9395b9acbd602f6c224fcc94126c
#
_entry.id   9cfa9395b9acbd602f6c224fcc94126c
#
_cell.length_a   1.000
_cell.length_b   1.000
_cell.length_c   1.000
_cell.angle_alpha   90.00
_cell.angle_beta   90.00
_cell.angle_gamma   90.00
#
_symmetry.space_group_name_H-M   'P 1'
#
loop_
_entity.id
_entity.type
_entity.pdbx_description
1 polymer ?
#
loop_
_entity_poly.entity_id
_entity_poly.type
_entity_poly.pdbx_seq_one_letter_code
_entity_poly.pdbx_strand_id
1 'polypeptide(L)'
;MGEGTDTSRRNFLRGRYDTPSHRVCPPGTTAASLDACTGCGRCVDACPTHIIRLISDRPALDFSVAECTFCGQCAELCPEPVFTGRLRYFPHVAMIGESCLARNRTDCQACRDVCPTEAIRFRPRAGGPFSPELSDEACTGCGACLSVCPVAAIGIREVEWERAHV
;
A
#
# COMPACT_ATOMS: atom_id res chain seq x y z
N MET A 1 4.62 -15.89 -36.96
CA MET A 1 3.26 -15.43 -36.67
C MET A 1 2.91 -15.97 -35.31
N GLY A 2 3.13 -15.19 -34.25
CA GLY A 2 2.89 -15.59 -32.86
C GLY A 2 1.60 -14.95 -32.37
N GLU A 3 0.60 -15.78 -32.09
CA GLU A 3 -0.67 -15.38 -31.49
C GLU A 3 -0.44 -14.92 -30.05
N GLY A 4 -0.49 -13.61 -29.83
CA GLY A 4 -0.59 -13.03 -28.50
C GLY A 4 -1.96 -13.38 -27.89
N THR A 5 -2.01 -14.40 -27.05
CA THR A 5 -3.21 -14.76 -26.29
C THR A 5 -3.59 -13.57 -25.40
N ASP A 6 -4.75 -13.00 -25.66
CA ASP A 6 -5.36 -11.91 -24.88
C ASP A 6 -5.72 -12.43 -23.48
N THR A 7 -4.74 -12.39 -22.57
CA THR A 7 -4.88 -12.83 -21.18
C THR A 7 -5.69 -11.84 -20.34
N SER A 8 -5.85 -10.60 -20.79
CA SER A 8 -6.53 -9.51 -20.07
C SER A 8 -8.02 -9.80 -19.85
N ARG A 9 -8.76 -10.26 -20.87
CA ARG A 9 -10.19 -10.58 -20.76
C ARG A 9 -10.47 -11.79 -19.87
N ARG A 10 -9.59 -12.81 -19.92
CA ARG A 10 -9.70 -13.99 -19.05
C ARG A 10 -9.44 -13.66 -17.58
N ASN A 11 -8.51 -12.76 -17.29
CA ASN A 11 -8.20 -12.31 -15.95
C ASN A 11 -9.33 -11.47 -15.35
N PHE A 12 -9.95 -10.61 -16.16
CA PHE A 12 -11.14 -9.86 -15.77
C PHE A 12 -12.31 -10.76 -15.33
N LEU A 13 -12.62 -11.79 -16.12
CA LEU A 13 -13.72 -12.72 -15.82
C LEU A 13 -13.43 -13.63 -14.61
N ARG A 14 -12.17 -13.81 -14.24
CA ARG A 14 -11.74 -14.57 -13.06
C ARG A 14 -11.52 -13.71 -11.83
N GLY A 15 -11.82 -12.40 -11.89
CA GLY A 15 -11.57 -11.46 -10.80
C GLY A 15 -10.09 -11.29 -10.44
N ARG A 16 -9.18 -11.69 -11.34
CA ARG A 16 -7.74 -11.49 -11.17
C ARG A 16 -7.35 -10.18 -11.85
N TYR A 17 -7.26 -9.15 -11.07
CA TYR A 17 -6.56 -7.95 -11.48
C TYR A 17 -5.06 -8.20 -11.31
N ASP A 18 -4.30 -8.20 -12.39
CA ASP A 18 -2.86 -8.06 -12.34
C ASP A 18 -2.56 -6.62 -11.88
N THR A 19 -2.60 -6.40 -10.58
CA THR A 19 -1.91 -5.25 -10.00
C THR A 19 -0.42 -5.46 -10.25
N PRO A 20 0.31 -4.49 -10.80
CA PRO A 20 1.75 -4.60 -10.99
C PRO A 20 2.37 -4.97 -9.65
N SER A 21 3.13 -6.04 -9.65
CA SER A 21 3.55 -6.80 -8.48
C SER A 21 4.68 -6.13 -7.70
N HIS A 22 4.47 -4.93 -7.18
CA HIS A 22 5.23 -4.51 -6.01
C HIS A 22 4.58 -5.18 -4.79
N ARG A 23 5.10 -6.35 -4.46
CA ARG A 23 4.68 -7.11 -3.29
C ARG A 23 5.11 -6.34 -2.05
N VAL A 24 4.21 -5.56 -1.47
CA VAL A 24 4.47 -4.86 -0.22
C VAL A 24 4.47 -5.88 0.90
N CYS A 25 5.57 -5.97 1.61
CA CYS A 25 5.70 -6.82 2.78
C CYS A 25 5.44 -6.03 4.07
N PRO A 26 5.09 -6.68 5.18
CA PRO A 26 4.92 -6.00 6.46
C PRO A 26 6.15 -5.19 6.87
N PRO A 27 5.98 -4.08 7.63
CA PRO A 27 7.11 -3.26 8.05
C PRO A 27 8.09 -4.07 8.92
N GLY A 28 9.36 -3.78 8.79
CA GLY A 28 10.43 -4.52 9.48
C GLY A 28 10.93 -5.74 8.74
N THR A 29 10.35 -6.11 7.60
CA THR A 29 10.86 -7.18 6.74
C THR A 29 11.81 -6.64 5.68
N THR A 30 12.78 -7.46 5.30
CA THR A 30 13.68 -7.22 4.16
C THR A 30 13.66 -8.44 3.24
N ALA A 31 14.14 -8.30 2.00
CA ALA A 31 14.24 -9.43 1.09
C ALA A 31 15.04 -10.60 1.73
N ALA A 32 16.15 -10.29 2.39
CA ALA A 32 16.98 -11.29 3.07
C ALA A 32 16.30 -11.90 4.31
N SER A 33 15.59 -11.10 5.12
CA SER A 33 14.93 -11.64 6.31
C SER A 33 13.71 -12.51 5.97
N LEU A 34 13.08 -12.27 4.82
CA LEU A 34 11.99 -13.11 4.33
C LEU A 34 12.43 -14.54 3.96
N ASP A 35 13.74 -14.80 3.79
CA ASP A 35 14.26 -16.15 3.55
C ASP A 35 14.11 -17.05 4.78
N ALA A 36 14.05 -16.46 5.97
CA ALA A 36 13.77 -17.17 7.22
C ALA A 36 12.28 -17.50 7.41
N CYS A 37 11.38 -16.99 6.56
CA CYS A 37 9.94 -17.18 6.73
C CYS A 37 9.54 -18.64 6.40
N THR A 38 8.88 -19.29 7.36
CA THR A 38 8.37 -20.66 7.22
C THR A 38 6.93 -20.74 6.68
N GLY A 39 6.29 -19.61 6.39
CA GLY A 39 4.90 -19.57 5.91
C GLY A 39 3.87 -20.00 6.95
N CYS A 40 4.19 -19.96 8.24
CA CYS A 40 3.33 -20.48 9.33
C CYS A 40 1.99 -19.76 9.55
N GLY A 41 1.79 -18.57 8.98
CA GLY A 41 0.54 -17.81 9.03
C GLY A 41 0.29 -17.02 10.32
N ARG A 42 1.09 -17.13 11.37
CA ARG A 42 0.87 -16.44 12.65
C ARG A 42 0.74 -14.91 12.52
N CYS A 43 1.50 -14.30 11.63
CA CYS A 43 1.40 -12.86 11.34
C CYS A 43 0.08 -12.47 10.66
N VAL A 44 -0.53 -13.38 9.91
CA VAL A 44 -1.86 -13.19 9.30
C VAL A 44 -2.91 -13.12 10.38
N ASP A 45 -2.91 -14.13 11.28
CA ASP A 45 -3.88 -14.22 12.38
C ASP A 45 -3.72 -13.09 13.40
N ALA A 46 -2.48 -12.61 13.59
CA ALA A 46 -2.15 -11.54 14.51
C ALA A 46 -2.55 -10.13 14.01
N CYS A 47 -2.80 -9.95 12.71
CA CYS A 47 -3.04 -8.62 12.17
C CYS A 47 -4.44 -8.10 12.49
N PRO A 48 -4.60 -7.04 13.30
CA PRO A 48 -5.92 -6.56 13.73
C PRO A 48 -6.73 -5.95 12.58
N THR A 49 -6.07 -5.49 11.52
CA THR A 49 -6.71 -4.95 10.31
C THR A 49 -6.86 -5.98 9.20
N HIS A 50 -6.39 -7.20 9.43
CA HIS A 50 -6.50 -8.34 8.50
C HIS A 50 -5.94 -8.07 7.09
N ILE A 51 -4.94 -7.21 6.98
CA ILE A 51 -4.31 -6.84 5.69
C ILE A 51 -3.19 -7.78 5.27
N ILE A 52 -2.72 -8.68 6.15
CA ILE A 52 -1.64 -9.60 5.83
C ILE A 52 -2.21 -10.84 5.15
N ARG A 53 -1.59 -11.22 4.04
CA ARG A 53 -1.89 -12.45 3.30
C ARG A 53 -0.61 -13.22 3.04
N LEU A 54 -0.69 -14.53 2.90
CA LEU A 54 0.43 -15.32 2.39
C LEU A 54 0.35 -15.43 0.87
N ILE A 55 1.41 -15.03 0.19
CA ILE A 55 1.58 -15.18 -1.25
C ILE A 55 2.89 -15.94 -1.47
N SER A 56 2.80 -17.16 -2.02
CA SER A 56 3.96 -18.07 -2.13
C SER A 56 4.67 -18.25 -0.78
N ASP A 57 3.89 -18.56 0.26
CA ASP A 57 4.32 -18.81 1.65
C ASP A 57 5.08 -17.64 2.31
N ARG A 58 4.94 -16.43 1.79
CA ARG A 58 5.54 -15.22 2.36
C ARG A 58 4.49 -14.17 2.65
N PRO A 59 4.63 -13.37 3.74
CA PRO A 59 3.66 -12.34 4.08
C PRO A 59 3.69 -11.19 3.07
N ALA A 60 2.51 -10.77 2.66
CA ALA A 60 2.29 -9.61 1.81
C ALA A 60 1.09 -8.80 2.34
N LEU A 61 1.08 -7.51 2.08
CA LEU A 61 0.00 -6.61 2.50
C LEU A 61 -1.01 -6.39 1.37
N ASP A 62 -2.27 -6.42 1.75
CA ASP A 62 -3.41 -6.08 0.89
C ASP A 62 -4.07 -4.79 1.40
N PHE A 63 -3.63 -3.66 0.89
CA PHE A 63 -4.17 -2.35 1.23
C PHE A 63 -5.55 -2.05 0.62
N SER A 64 -6.12 -2.97 -0.14
CA SER A 64 -7.51 -2.82 -0.58
C SER A 64 -8.51 -3.09 0.55
N VAL A 65 -8.07 -3.78 1.61
CA VAL A 65 -8.90 -4.14 2.77
C VAL A 65 -8.89 -3.04 3.82
N ALA A 66 -7.69 -2.61 4.25
CA ALA A 66 -7.49 -1.61 5.29
C ALA A 66 -6.04 -1.11 5.29
N GLU A 67 -5.67 -0.35 6.33
CA GLU A 67 -4.34 0.20 6.54
C GLU A 67 -3.48 -0.61 7.51
N CYS A 68 -2.17 -0.36 7.48
CA CYS A 68 -1.26 -0.80 8.52
C CYS A 68 -1.24 0.22 9.67
N THR A 69 -1.61 -0.21 10.87
CA THR A 69 -1.59 0.62 12.08
C THR A 69 -0.23 0.65 12.78
N PHE A 70 0.78 -0.01 12.25
CA PHE A 70 2.12 -0.14 12.84
C PHE A 70 2.11 -0.69 14.28
N CYS A 71 1.15 -1.53 14.62
CA CYS A 71 0.98 -2.09 15.98
C CYS A 71 2.08 -3.07 16.40
N GLY A 72 2.84 -3.64 15.44
CA GLY A 72 3.95 -4.55 15.71
C GLY A 72 3.55 -6.01 16.01
N GLN A 73 2.27 -6.34 16.16
CA GLN A 73 1.81 -7.69 16.55
C GLN A 73 2.29 -8.79 15.60
N CYS A 74 2.39 -8.50 14.30
CA CYS A 74 2.93 -9.45 13.32
C CYS A 74 4.39 -9.82 13.60
N ALA A 75 5.18 -8.90 14.14
CA ALA A 75 6.57 -9.13 14.53
C ALA A 75 6.66 -9.86 15.88
N GLU A 76 5.84 -9.49 16.85
CA GLU A 76 5.83 -10.09 18.18
C GLU A 76 5.50 -11.59 18.16
N LEU A 77 4.59 -12.00 17.28
CA LEU A 77 4.14 -13.40 17.19
C LEU A 77 4.93 -14.24 16.17
N CYS A 78 5.88 -13.64 15.46
CA CYS A 78 6.73 -14.37 14.53
C CYS A 78 7.82 -15.15 15.27
N PRO A 79 7.89 -16.50 15.14
CA PRO A 79 8.93 -17.29 15.80
C PRO A 79 10.29 -17.18 15.11
N GLU A 80 10.32 -16.66 13.88
CA GLU A 80 11.51 -16.61 13.04
C GLU A 80 12.04 -15.17 12.94
N PRO A 81 13.32 -14.95 12.63
CA PRO A 81 13.93 -13.63 12.53
C PRO A 81 13.56 -12.91 11.22
N VAL A 82 12.26 -12.84 10.92
CA VAL A 82 11.72 -12.21 9.70
C VAL A 82 11.62 -10.70 9.84
N PHE A 83 11.31 -10.21 11.06
CA PHE A 83 11.10 -8.79 11.33
C PHE A 83 12.33 -8.20 12.01
N THR A 84 13.38 -7.92 11.23
CA THR A 84 14.68 -7.43 11.73
C THR A 84 14.87 -5.93 11.54
N GLY A 85 13.99 -5.29 10.76
CA GLY A 85 14.07 -3.87 10.44
C GLY A 85 13.17 -2.98 11.30
N ARG A 86 12.99 -1.73 10.87
CA ARG A 86 12.13 -0.77 11.56
C ARG A 86 10.66 -1.08 11.33
N LEU A 87 9.89 -1.20 12.41
CA LEU A 87 8.47 -1.58 12.36
C LEU A 87 7.49 -0.43 12.06
N ARG A 88 7.97 0.81 12.02
CA ARG A 88 7.12 2.01 11.91
C ARG A 88 7.17 2.71 10.56
N TYR A 89 7.87 2.15 9.58
CA TYR A 89 8.07 2.79 8.28
C TYR A 89 8.05 1.77 7.16
N PHE A 90 7.60 2.23 6.00
CA PHE A 90 7.69 1.50 4.75
C PHE A 90 8.69 2.17 3.80
N PRO A 91 9.38 1.42 2.93
CA PRO A 91 10.25 1.98 1.88
C PRO A 91 9.44 2.50 0.69
N HIS A 92 8.20 2.92 0.92
CA HIS A 92 7.32 3.46 -0.10
C HIS A 92 6.41 4.55 0.47
N VAL A 93 5.90 5.38 -0.43
CA VAL A 93 4.87 6.40 -0.15
C VAL A 93 3.70 6.22 -1.11
N ALA A 94 2.57 6.83 -0.79
CA ALA A 94 1.44 6.88 -1.70
C ALA A 94 1.78 7.68 -2.97
N MET A 95 1.06 7.41 -4.05
CA MET A 95 1.13 8.16 -5.30
C MET A 95 -0.29 8.37 -5.81
N ILE A 96 -0.68 9.63 -6.04
CA ILE A 96 -2.00 9.98 -6.57
C ILE A 96 -1.91 10.05 -8.10
N GLY A 97 -2.58 9.11 -8.76
CA GLY A 97 -2.57 8.98 -10.23
C GLY A 97 -3.51 9.96 -10.94
N GLU A 98 -3.45 9.91 -12.27
CA GLU A 98 -4.20 10.82 -13.16
C GLU A 98 -5.71 10.55 -13.17
N SER A 99 -6.15 9.34 -12.81
CA SER A 99 -7.57 8.99 -12.68
C SER A 99 -8.26 9.58 -11.44
N CYS A 100 -7.52 10.31 -10.58
CA CYS A 100 -8.06 10.95 -9.39
C CYS A 100 -9.23 11.88 -9.72
N LEU A 101 -10.37 11.69 -9.02
CA LEU A 101 -11.57 12.49 -9.23
C LEU A 101 -11.32 13.99 -9.06
N ALA A 102 -10.58 14.39 -8.01
CA ALA A 102 -10.27 15.79 -7.76
C ALA A 102 -9.37 16.40 -8.84
N ARG A 103 -8.41 15.64 -9.39
CA ARG A 103 -7.64 16.05 -10.56
C ARG A 103 -8.53 16.23 -11.79
N ASN A 104 -9.54 15.39 -11.95
CA ASN A 104 -10.51 15.40 -13.02
C ASN A 104 -11.76 16.26 -12.72
N ARG A 105 -11.60 17.31 -11.88
CA ARG A 105 -12.62 18.33 -11.59
C ARG A 105 -13.89 17.82 -10.89
N THR A 106 -13.85 16.67 -10.26
CA THR A 106 -14.93 16.14 -9.42
C THR A 106 -14.53 16.31 -7.96
N ASP A 107 -15.38 16.90 -7.13
CA ASP A 107 -15.08 17.09 -5.71
C ASP A 107 -14.97 15.75 -4.99
N CYS A 108 -13.79 15.49 -4.43
CA CYS A 108 -13.49 14.28 -3.69
C CYS A 108 -12.27 14.52 -2.80
N GLN A 109 -12.38 14.25 -1.51
CA GLN A 109 -11.32 14.42 -0.52
C GLN A 109 -11.16 13.20 0.40
N ALA A 110 -11.76 12.06 0.08
CA ALA A 110 -11.78 10.85 0.93
C ALA A 110 -10.41 10.43 1.46
N CYS A 111 -9.37 10.53 0.63
CA CYS A 111 -8.01 10.14 1.01
C CYS A 111 -7.37 11.07 2.05
N ARG A 112 -7.79 12.35 2.10
CA ARG A 112 -7.34 13.29 3.14
C ARG A 112 -7.91 12.93 4.49
N ASP A 113 -9.20 12.61 4.51
CA ASP A 113 -9.97 12.44 5.76
C ASP A 113 -9.52 11.21 6.55
N VAL A 114 -8.90 10.23 5.88
CA VAL A 114 -8.36 8.99 6.51
C VAL A 114 -6.86 9.02 6.74
N CYS A 115 -6.15 10.07 6.30
CA CYS A 115 -4.69 10.10 6.41
C CYS A 115 -4.26 10.43 7.86
N PRO A 116 -3.66 9.50 8.61
CA PRO A 116 -3.35 9.70 10.02
C PRO A 116 -2.21 10.71 10.26
N THR A 117 -1.42 10.99 9.23
CA THR A 117 -0.29 11.92 9.29
C THR A 117 -0.54 13.23 8.54
N GLU A 118 -1.77 13.43 8.02
CA GLU A 118 -2.14 14.58 7.21
C GLU A 118 -1.18 14.85 6.02
N ALA A 119 -0.57 13.76 5.51
CA ALA A 119 0.34 13.84 4.37
C ALA A 119 -0.36 14.28 3.09
N ILE A 120 -1.68 14.05 2.98
CA ILE A 120 -2.49 14.45 1.83
C ILE A 120 -3.23 15.74 2.16
N ARG A 121 -2.90 16.81 1.45
CA ARG A 121 -3.53 18.13 1.60
C ARG A 121 -4.19 18.53 0.31
N PHE A 122 -5.25 19.33 0.41
CA PHE A 122 -5.97 19.82 -0.75
C PHE A 122 -5.79 21.32 -0.87
N ARG A 123 -5.29 21.78 -2.03
CA ARG A 123 -5.06 23.20 -2.32
C ARG A 123 -6.14 23.78 -3.22
N PRO A 124 -6.54 25.03 -2.96
CA PRO A 124 -7.45 25.75 -3.85
C PRO A 124 -6.91 25.81 -5.27
N ARG A 125 -7.79 25.63 -6.25
CA ARG A 125 -7.50 25.73 -7.67
C ARG A 125 -8.50 26.64 -8.36
N ALA A 126 -8.05 27.54 -9.23
CA ALA A 126 -8.93 28.42 -9.99
C ALA A 126 -9.87 27.60 -10.90
N GLY A 127 -11.18 27.88 -10.82
CA GLY A 127 -12.20 27.27 -11.66
C GLY A 127 -12.46 25.77 -11.45
N GLY A 128 -12.16 25.23 -10.28
CA GLY A 128 -12.41 23.81 -10.00
C GLY A 128 -12.33 23.45 -8.51
N PRO A 129 -12.61 22.20 -8.14
CA PRO A 129 -12.45 21.72 -6.80
C PRO A 129 -10.97 21.74 -6.37
N PHE A 130 -10.72 21.59 -5.07
CA PHE A 130 -9.38 21.53 -4.52
C PHE A 130 -8.56 20.41 -5.17
N SER A 131 -7.26 20.64 -5.39
CA SER A 131 -6.33 19.65 -5.95
C SER A 131 -5.54 18.98 -4.85
N PRO A 132 -5.38 17.62 -4.88
CA PRO A 132 -4.62 16.92 -3.88
C PRO A 132 -3.11 17.13 -4.10
N GLU A 133 -2.41 17.38 -3.00
CA GLU A 133 -0.96 17.37 -2.88
C GLU A 133 -0.55 16.35 -1.83
N LEU A 134 0.50 15.60 -2.08
CA LEU A 134 1.07 14.64 -1.15
C LEU A 134 2.43 15.15 -0.68
N SER A 135 2.66 15.14 0.64
CA SER A 135 4.00 15.28 1.23
C SER A 135 4.59 13.89 1.43
N ASP A 136 5.66 13.60 0.71
CA ASP A 136 6.41 12.33 0.85
C ASP A 136 7.01 12.18 2.24
N GLU A 137 7.50 13.30 2.82
CA GLU A 137 8.13 13.33 4.15
C GLU A 137 7.15 12.99 5.27
N ALA A 138 5.88 13.40 5.12
CA ALA A 138 4.84 13.10 6.10
C ALA A 138 4.18 11.73 5.87
N CYS A 139 4.34 11.13 4.67
CA CYS A 139 3.69 9.89 4.31
C CYS A 139 4.42 8.68 4.92
N THR A 140 3.73 7.91 5.76
CA THR A 140 4.28 6.69 6.37
C THR A 140 4.10 5.44 5.50
N GLY A 141 3.39 5.53 4.37
CA GLY A 141 3.11 4.37 3.51
C GLY A 141 2.05 3.42 4.07
N CYS A 142 1.28 3.81 5.08
CA CYS A 142 0.35 2.94 5.81
C CYS A 142 -0.78 2.32 4.96
N GLY A 143 -1.09 2.90 3.80
CA GLY A 143 -2.10 2.38 2.87
C GLY A 143 -3.54 2.84 3.11
N ALA A 144 -3.85 3.62 4.16
CA ALA A 144 -5.22 4.05 4.48
C ALA A 144 -5.93 4.73 3.29
N CYS A 145 -5.20 5.53 2.52
CA CYS A 145 -5.76 6.24 1.37
C CYS A 145 -6.10 5.34 0.17
N LEU A 146 -5.52 4.12 0.09
CA LEU A 146 -5.76 3.19 -1.02
C LEU A 146 -7.16 2.58 -0.92
N SER A 147 -7.54 2.09 0.28
CA SER A 147 -8.82 1.39 0.50
C SER A 147 -10.03 2.28 0.28
N VAL A 148 -9.91 3.59 0.54
CA VAL A 148 -11.04 4.54 0.44
C VAL A 148 -11.17 5.20 -0.93
N CYS A 149 -10.23 4.99 -1.85
CA CYS A 149 -10.27 5.63 -3.16
C CYS A 149 -11.32 4.97 -4.08
N PRO A 150 -12.43 5.65 -4.42
CA PRO A 150 -13.54 5.03 -5.15
C PRO A 150 -13.20 4.66 -6.60
N VAL A 151 -12.10 5.21 -7.12
CA VAL A 151 -11.64 4.97 -8.50
C VAL A 151 -10.25 4.33 -8.55
N ALA A 152 -9.76 3.81 -7.42
CA ALA A 152 -8.44 3.18 -7.29
C ALA A 152 -7.30 4.03 -7.91
N ALA A 153 -7.39 5.37 -7.76
CA ALA A 153 -6.42 6.31 -8.33
C ALA A 153 -5.15 6.44 -7.48
N ILE A 154 -5.08 5.78 -6.32
CA ILE A 154 -3.93 5.86 -5.43
C ILE A 154 -3.17 4.54 -5.50
N GLY A 155 -1.91 4.65 -5.87
CA GLY A 155 -0.93 3.57 -5.84
C GLY A 155 0.15 3.82 -4.80
N ILE A 156 1.18 3.02 -4.84
CA ILE A 156 2.40 3.18 -4.06
C ILE A 156 3.60 3.32 -5.00
N ARG A 157 4.61 4.04 -4.57
CA ARG A 157 5.92 4.11 -5.21
C ARG A 157 7.01 3.95 -4.18
N GLU A 158 8.07 3.26 -4.55
CA GLU A 158 9.24 3.14 -3.71
C GLU A 158 9.95 4.50 -3.58
N VAL A 159 10.52 4.74 -2.41
CA VAL A 159 11.39 5.89 -2.15
C VAL A 159 12.71 5.39 -1.60
N GLU A 160 13.79 6.06 -1.98
CA GLU A 160 15.09 5.81 -1.37
C GLU A 160 15.02 6.21 0.09
N TRP A 161 15.38 5.28 0.96
CA TRP A 161 15.26 5.37 2.42
C TRP A 161 15.88 6.63 3.03
N GLU A 162 16.97 7.14 2.45
CA GLU A 162 17.69 8.29 2.98
C GLU A 162 16.90 9.61 2.94
N ARG A 163 15.86 9.71 2.10
CA ARG A 163 15.08 10.96 1.94
C ARG A 163 13.80 11.00 2.76
N ALA A 164 13.30 9.87 3.22
CA ALA A 164 11.95 9.79 3.79
C ALA A 164 11.89 10.06 5.31
N HIS A 165 13.03 10.11 6.02
CA HIS A 165 13.01 10.07 7.51
C HIS A 165 14.19 10.79 8.16
N VAL A 166 14.59 11.95 7.64
CA VAL A 166 15.50 12.86 8.36
C VAL A 166 14.69 13.78 9.25
#